data_14d2bf3dc37b114b5f5a222201afaaff
#
_entry.id   14d2bf3dc37b114b5f5a222201afaaff
#
_cell.length_a   1.000
_cell.length_b   1.000
_cell.length_c   1.000
_cell.angle_alpha   90.00
_cell.angle_beta   90.00
_cell.angle_gamma   90.00
#
_symmetry.space_group_name_H-M   'P 1'
#
loop_
_entity.id
_entity.type
_entity.pdbx_description
1 polymer ?
#
loop_
_entity_poly.entity_id
_entity_poly.type
_entity_poly.pdbx_seq_one_letter_code
_entity_poly.pdbx_strand_id
1 'polypeptide(L)'
;SSTYFTFTTNQIFGADATSTTWITESIDLGGYMVLDTACQRSCCGEVWLKTHAKILERHGLRVKMIESSDQFQFGSGKPIAAAERAYIPIEMEGQETKGLLFGVSVLSTNIPFLASRTLLERLGCIIDMFTKTITFANLGVTLPLTHKHGHLAVNIAMFSEDLANHPCWKHLSRDQLWHEPDPELMFAPGAFNKGSIRDLPPQA
;
A
#
# COMPACT_ATOMS: atom_id res chain seq x y z
N SER A 1 -22.59 16.15 13.80
CA SER A 1 -21.99 16.84 12.64
C SER A 1 -20.70 16.12 12.29
N SER A 2 -20.74 15.35 11.21
CA SER A 2 -19.56 14.65 10.70
C SER A 2 -18.72 15.67 9.95
N THR A 3 -17.56 15.99 10.48
CA THR A 3 -16.58 16.82 9.78
C THR A 3 -15.88 15.93 8.76
N TYR A 4 -16.33 16.00 7.52
CA TYR A 4 -15.60 15.38 6.40
C TYR A 4 -14.37 16.23 6.16
N PHE A 5 -13.19 15.70 6.44
CA PHE A 5 -11.95 16.23 5.88
C PHE A 5 -11.94 15.84 4.40
N THR A 6 -12.49 16.71 3.58
CA THR A 6 -12.23 16.66 2.15
C THR A 6 -10.79 17.14 1.96
N PHE A 7 -9.85 16.22 1.88
CA PHE A 7 -8.59 16.53 1.21
C PHE A 7 -8.98 16.90 -0.21
N THR A 8 -8.95 18.18 -0.51
CA THR A 8 -9.10 18.63 -1.88
C THR A 8 -7.85 18.16 -2.60
N THR A 9 -7.97 17.01 -3.27
CA THR A 9 -6.99 16.44 -4.20
C THR A 9 -6.42 17.48 -5.17
N ASN A 10 -7.12 18.59 -5.36
CA ASN A 10 -6.66 19.73 -6.17
C ASN A 10 -5.40 20.44 -5.65
N GLN A 11 -5.06 20.34 -4.36
CA GLN A 11 -3.80 20.88 -3.82
C GLN A 11 -2.65 19.88 -3.89
N ILE A 12 -2.97 18.58 -3.91
CA ILE A 12 -1.97 17.51 -3.91
C ILE A 12 -1.62 17.09 -5.32
N PHE A 13 -2.59 17.09 -6.23
CA PHE A 13 -2.43 16.63 -7.61
C PHE A 13 -2.80 17.71 -8.62
N GLY A 14 -2.13 18.87 -8.53
CA GLY A 14 -2.23 19.91 -9.55
C GLY A 14 -1.95 19.34 -10.94
N ALA A 15 -2.56 19.93 -11.96
CA ALA A 15 -2.61 19.43 -13.35
C ALA A 15 -1.24 19.15 -14.03
N ASP A 16 -0.12 19.46 -13.40
CA ASP A 16 1.24 19.18 -13.87
C ASP A 16 1.90 18.05 -13.07
N ALA A 17 1.39 16.82 -13.22
CA ALA A 17 2.00 15.60 -12.70
C ALA A 17 3.43 15.32 -13.24
N THR A 18 4.00 16.22 -14.01
CA THR A 18 5.35 16.16 -14.57
C THR A 18 6.37 16.99 -13.79
N SER A 19 5.97 17.65 -12.68
CA SER A 19 6.90 18.49 -11.94
C SER A 19 7.97 17.66 -11.24
N THR A 20 9.20 18.17 -11.23
CA THR A 20 10.35 17.56 -10.54
C THR A 20 10.06 17.30 -9.07
N THR A 21 9.22 18.12 -8.44
CA THR A 21 8.78 17.98 -7.04
C THR A 21 8.08 16.65 -6.78
N TRP A 22 7.14 16.25 -7.63
CA TRP A 22 6.41 14.98 -7.48
C TRP A 22 7.29 13.75 -7.64
N ILE A 23 8.28 13.81 -8.53
CA ILE A 23 9.26 12.74 -8.70
C ILE A 23 10.07 12.58 -7.42
N THR A 24 10.55 13.67 -6.85
CA THR A 24 11.32 13.68 -5.60
C THR A 24 10.50 13.13 -4.44
N GLU A 25 9.26 13.58 -4.28
CA GLU A 25 8.36 13.07 -3.24
C GLU A 25 8.08 11.57 -3.39
N SER A 26 7.85 11.09 -4.60
CA SER A 26 7.64 9.66 -4.87
C SER A 26 8.88 8.82 -4.54
N ILE A 27 10.09 9.35 -4.74
CA ILE A 27 11.34 8.69 -4.36
C ILE A 27 11.49 8.67 -2.84
N ASP A 28 11.30 9.81 -2.17
CA ASP A 28 11.45 9.94 -0.72
C ASP A 28 10.40 9.12 0.04
N LEU A 29 9.24 8.90 -0.56
CA LEU A 29 8.17 8.06 -0.03
C LEU A 29 8.29 6.58 -0.46
N GLY A 30 9.34 6.21 -1.16
CA GLY A 30 9.61 4.78 -1.44
C GLY A 30 9.73 3.99 -0.13
N GLY A 31 8.96 2.95 0.04
CA GLY A 31 8.86 2.21 1.31
C GLY A 31 7.80 2.75 2.28
N TYR A 32 7.10 3.81 1.92
CA TYR A 32 5.97 4.35 2.69
C TYR A 32 4.67 4.24 1.91
N MET A 33 3.58 4.01 2.62
CA MET A 33 2.24 4.25 2.11
C MET A 33 1.69 5.54 2.71
N VAL A 34 1.03 6.34 1.88
CA VAL A 34 0.29 7.53 2.28
C VAL A 34 -1.15 7.13 2.56
N LEU A 35 -1.71 7.61 3.66
CA LEU A 35 -3.10 7.33 4.03
C LEU A 35 -4.04 8.22 3.22
N ASP A 36 -4.85 7.64 2.33
CA ASP A 36 -5.80 8.37 1.50
C ASP A 36 -7.21 7.78 1.57
N THR A 37 -8.00 8.30 2.51
CA THR A 37 -9.39 7.86 2.71
C THR A 37 -10.35 8.28 1.59
N ALA A 38 -9.92 9.16 0.69
CA ALA A 38 -10.70 9.56 -0.47
C ALA A 38 -10.55 8.59 -1.65
N CYS A 39 -9.47 7.81 -1.67
CA CYS A 39 -9.22 6.81 -2.69
C CYS A 39 -9.97 5.51 -2.37
N GLN A 40 -10.74 4.97 -3.31
CA GLN A 40 -11.47 3.72 -3.12
C GLN A 40 -10.61 2.48 -3.37
N ARG A 41 -9.61 2.59 -4.24
CA ARG A 41 -8.62 1.55 -4.54
C ARG A 41 -7.23 2.09 -4.38
N SER A 42 -6.34 1.28 -3.81
CA SER A 42 -4.95 1.64 -3.66
C SER A 42 -4.26 1.79 -5.01
N CYS A 43 -3.47 2.85 -5.16
CA CYS A 43 -2.73 3.13 -6.38
C CYS A 43 -1.37 3.75 -6.09
N CYS A 44 -0.46 3.65 -7.04
CA CYS A 44 0.85 4.31 -6.99
C CYS A 44 1.31 4.68 -8.40
N GLY A 45 2.29 5.57 -8.46
CA GLY A 45 3.00 5.87 -9.70
C GLY A 45 4.16 4.91 -9.95
N GLU A 46 4.60 4.81 -11.20
CA GLU A 46 5.73 3.95 -11.58
C GLU A 46 7.03 4.31 -10.85
N VAL A 47 7.29 5.59 -10.59
CA VAL A 47 8.51 6.04 -9.89
C VAL A 47 8.54 5.50 -8.46
N TRP A 48 7.41 5.61 -7.74
CA TRP A 48 7.30 5.03 -6.41
C TRP A 48 7.50 3.53 -6.43
N LEU A 49 6.83 2.83 -7.35
CA LEU A 49 6.93 1.36 -7.47
C LEU A 49 8.38 0.90 -7.74
N LYS A 50 9.08 1.56 -8.67
CA LYS A 50 10.49 1.28 -8.97
C LYS A 50 11.39 1.50 -7.75
N THR A 51 11.11 2.55 -6.96
CA THR A 51 11.87 2.84 -5.74
C THR A 51 11.62 1.77 -4.67
N HIS A 52 10.35 1.41 -4.46
CA HIS A 52 9.99 0.35 -3.52
C HIS A 52 10.56 -1.02 -3.95
N ALA A 53 10.51 -1.35 -5.25
CA ALA A 53 11.07 -2.59 -5.80
C ALA A 53 12.57 -2.72 -5.51
N LYS A 54 13.35 -1.63 -5.58
CA LYS A 54 14.78 -1.63 -5.20
C LYS A 54 14.99 -1.93 -3.71
N ILE A 55 14.06 -1.52 -2.85
CA ILE A 55 14.12 -1.88 -1.42
C ILE A 55 13.87 -3.38 -1.28
N LEU A 56 12.84 -3.91 -1.94
CA LEU A 56 12.52 -5.33 -1.93
C LEU A 56 13.68 -6.20 -2.44
N GLU A 57 14.32 -5.81 -3.53
CA GLU A 57 15.46 -6.52 -4.12
C GLU A 57 16.62 -6.72 -3.14
N ARG A 58 16.90 -5.75 -2.26
CA ARG A 58 17.93 -5.86 -1.22
C ARG A 58 17.63 -6.98 -0.23
N HIS A 59 16.35 -7.36 -0.10
CA HIS A 59 15.87 -8.43 0.77
C HIS A 59 15.51 -9.70 -0.01
N GLY A 60 15.89 -9.79 -1.30
CA GLY A 60 15.57 -10.94 -2.16
C GLY A 60 14.09 -11.08 -2.51
N LEU A 61 13.30 -10.05 -2.27
CA LEU A 61 11.86 -10.02 -2.55
C LEU A 61 11.56 -9.37 -3.90
N ARG A 62 10.40 -9.67 -4.47
CA ARG A 62 9.97 -9.14 -5.77
C ARG A 62 8.50 -8.73 -5.74
N VAL A 63 8.18 -7.78 -6.60
CA VAL A 63 6.81 -7.40 -6.91
C VAL A 63 6.23 -8.39 -7.91
N LYS A 64 4.96 -8.76 -7.74
CA LYS A 64 4.19 -9.50 -8.75
C LYS A 64 3.29 -8.53 -9.51
N MET A 65 3.43 -8.51 -10.83
CA MET A 65 2.59 -7.70 -11.72
C MET A 65 1.50 -8.57 -12.34
N ILE A 66 0.30 -8.02 -12.44
CA ILE A 66 -0.82 -8.61 -13.20
C ILE A 66 -1.50 -7.55 -14.06
N GLU A 67 -2.23 -7.97 -15.08
CA GLU A 67 -3.05 -7.06 -15.87
C GLU A 67 -4.18 -6.47 -15.03
N SER A 68 -4.55 -5.22 -15.31
CA SER A 68 -5.61 -4.49 -14.64
C SER A 68 -6.43 -3.67 -15.66
N SER A 69 -7.68 -3.43 -15.32
CA SER A 69 -8.57 -2.50 -16.03
C SER A 69 -9.11 -1.41 -15.11
N ASP A 70 -8.44 -1.19 -13.98
CA ASP A 70 -8.86 -0.17 -13.01
C ASP A 70 -8.78 1.23 -13.62
N GLN A 71 -9.73 2.08 -13.26
CA GLN A 71 -9.76 3.48 -13.65
C GLN A 71 -9.78 4.37 -12.43
N PHE A 72 -9.02 5.44 -12.49
CA PHE A 72 -8.89 6.42 -11.42
C PHE A 72 -9.22 7.81 -11.94
N GLN A 73 -9.92 8.58 -11.12
CA GLN A 73 -10.18 9.98 -11.39
C GLN A 73 -9.81 10.79 -10.14
N PHE A 74 -8.89 11.71 -10.32
CA PHE A 74 -8.46 12.63 -9.27
C PHE A 74 -9.12 13.99 -9.47
N GLY A 75 -9.99 14.35 -8.50
CA GLY A 75 -10.74 15.59 -8.56
C GLY A 75 -11.56 15.71 -9.86
N SER A 76 -11.43 16.84 -10.55
CA SER A 76 -12.09 17.12 -11.86
C SER A 76 -11.26 16.66 -13.06
N GLY A 77 -10.14 15.95 -12.83
CA GLY A 77 -9.26 15.47 -13.88
C GLY A 77 -9.90 14.43 -14.78
N LYS A 78 -9.22 14.13 -15.90
CA LYS A 78 -9.63 13.03 -16.79
C LYS A 78 -9.37 11.69 -16.10
N PRO A 79 -10.20 10.66 -16.36
CA PRO A 79 -9.91 9.32 -15.89
C PRO A 79 -8.55 8.83 -16.40
N ILE A 80 -7.80 8.17 -15.52
CA ILE A 80 -6.50 7.55 -15.81
C ILE A 80 -6.69 6.04 -15.65
N ALA A 81 -6.37 5.30 -16.69
CA ALA A 81 -6.40 3.83 -16.64
C ALA A 81 -5.10 3.29 -16.05
N ALA A 82 -5.22 2.29 -15.18
CA ALA A 82 -4.11 1.46 -14.74
C ALA A 82 -4.12 0.17 -15.57
N ALA A 83 -3.12 0.00 -16.44
CA ALA A 83 -2.99 -1.21 -17.24
C ALA A 83 -2.47 -2.41 -16.41
N GLU A 84 -1.85 -2.13 -15.28
CA GLU A 84 -1.23 -3.12 -14.42
C GLU A 84 -1.59 -2.89 -12.95
N ARG A 85 -1.57 -3.99 -12.21
CA ARG A 85 -1.67 -4.01 -10.76
C ARG A 85 -0.47 -4.75 -10.18
N ALA A 86 0.12 -4.19 -9.16
CA ALA A 86 1.25 -4.77 -8.45
C ALA A 86 0.76 -5.38 -7.13
N TYR A 87 1.24 -6.57 -6.80
CA TYR A 87 1.20 -7.09 -5.44
C TYR A 87 2.58 -6.95 -4.83
N ILE A 88 2.65 -6.13 -3.80
CA ILE A 88 3.90 -5.73 -3.16
C ILE A 88 4.02 -6.37 -1.78
N PRO A 89 5.11 -7.12 -1.52
CA PRO A 89 5.44 -7.55 -0.17
C PRO A 89 5.60 -6.33 0.74
N ILE A 90 5.03 -6.42 1.94
CA ILE A 90 5.20 -5.39 2.95
C ILE A 90 5.56 -6.01 4.29
N GLU A 91 6.29 -5.29 5.11
CA GLU A 91 6.49 -5.58 6.52
C GLU A 91 6.52 -4.27 7.32
N MET A 92 5.78 -4.26 8.40
CA MET A 92 5.72 -3.15 9.34
C MET A 92 6.43 -3.54 10.63
N GLU A 93 6.93 -2.55 11.36
CA GLU A 93 7.56 -2.78 12.66
C GLU A 93 6.60 -3.46 13.64
N GLY A 94 7.08 -4.51 14.32
CA GLY A 94 6.27 -5.26 15.29
C GLY A 94 5.23 -6.20 14.66
N GLN A 95 5.18 -6.32 13.33
CA GLN A 95 4.27 -7.23 12.65
C GLN A 95 4.69 -8.70 12.88
N GLU A 96 3.81 -9.47 13.51
CA GLU A 96 4.04 -10.90 13.72
C GLU A 96 3.72 -11.74 12.48
N THR A 97 2.67 -11.35 11.75
CA THR A 97 2.24 -12.05 10.54
C THR A 97 3.19 -11.75 9.38
N LYS A 98 3.83 -12.78 8.84
CA LYS A 98 4.70 -12.65 7.65
C LYS A 98 3.91 -12.94 6.37
N GLY A 99 4.41 -12.43 5.25
CA GLY A 99 3.83 -12.73 3.94
C GLY A 99 2.63 -11.85 3.57
N LEU A 100 2.53 -10.66 4.12
CA LEU A 100 1.51 -9.69 3.77
C LEU A 100 1.84 -9.01 2.44
N LEU A 101 0.84 -8.94 1.56
CA LEU A 101 0.94 -8.34 0.23
C LEU A 101 -0.16 -7.29 0.07
N PHE A 102 0.23 -6.09 -0.35
CA PHE A 102 -0.74 -5.07 -0.75
C PHE A 102 -0.90 -5.04 -2.26
N GLY A 103 -2.16 -5.05 -2.72
CA GLY A 103 -2.51 -4.86 -4.11
C GLY A 103 -2.62 -3.36 -4.43
N VAL A 104 -1.90 -2.91 -5.45
CA VAL A 104 -1.85 -1.50 -5.83
C VAL A 104 -1.88 -1.34 -7.33
N SER A 105 -2.81 -0.52 -7.84
CA SER A 105 -2.89 -0.22 -9.27
C SER A 105 -1.80 0.76 -9.68
N VAL A 106 -1.11 0.47 -10.77
CA VAL A 106 0.05 1.25 -11.23
C VAL A 106 -0.39 2.27 -12.27
N LEU A 107 -0.14 3.54 -11.98
CA LEU A 107 -0.51 4.66 -12.83
C LEU A 107 0.72 5.26 -13.49
N SER A 108 0.55 5.78 -14.70
CA SER A 108 1.60 6.49 -15.44
C SER A 108 1.94 7.87 -14.86
N THR A 109 1.38 8.23 -13.71
CA THR A 109 1.61 9.50 -13.02
C THR A 109 2.65 9.35 -11.91
N ASN A 110 3.30 10.44 -11.53
CA ASN A 110 4.26 10.45 -10.41
C ASN A 110 3.55 10.73 -9.10
N ILE A 111 2.90 9.71 -8.56
CA ILE A 111 2.25 9.76 -7.25
C ILE A 111 2.88 8.72 -6.30
N PRO A 112 2.90 8.99 -4.98
CA PRO A 112 3.30 7.99 -4.00
C PRO A 112 2.29 6.85 -3.94
N PHE A 113 2.53 5.84 -3.12
CA PHE A 113 1.52 4.84 -2.80
C PHE A 113 0.42 5.47 -1.95
N LEU A 114 -0.78 5.51 -2.49
CA LEU A 114 -2.00 5.95 -1.82
C LEU A 114 -2.76 4.71 -1.32
N ALA A 115 -2.77 4.52 0.01
CA ALA A 115 -3.52 3.45 0.64
C ALA A 115 -5.00 3.83 0.67
N SER A 116 -5.81 3.05 -0.03
CA SER A 116 -7.24 3.30 -0.16
C SER A 116 -8.01 3.16 1.16
N ARG A 117 -9.19 3.76 1.20
CA ARG A 117 -10.14 3.55 2.28
C ARG A 117 -10.43 2.06 2.48
N THR A 118 -10.66 1.31 1.40
CA THR A 118 -10.93 -0.12 1.45
C THR A 118 -9.78 -0.90 2.11
N LEU A 119 -8.53 -0.61 1.75
CA LEU A 119 -7.36 -1.21 2.40
C LEU A 119 -7.32 -0.87 3.89
N LEU A 120 -7.49 0.41 4.23
CA LEU A 120 -7.45 0.88 5.60
C LEU A 120 -8.56 0.25 6.47
N GLU A 121 -9.79 0.14 5.95
CA GLU A 121 -10.90 -0.55 6.60
C GLU A 121 -10.57 -2.03 6.85
N ARG A 122 -10.00 -2.72 5.87
CA ARG A 122 -9.60 -4.13 6.00
C ARG A 122 -8.49 -4.35 7.02
N LEU A 123 -7.57 -3.41 7.15
CA LEU A 123 -6.54 -3.44 8.18
C LEU A 123 -7.07 -3.09 9.57
N GLY A 124 -8.31 -2.62 9.68
CA GLY A 124 -8.87 -2.12 10.94
C GLY A 124 -8.13 -0.87 11.41
N CYS A 125 -7.93 0.08 10.51
CA CYS A 125 -7.11 1.28 10.75
C CYS A 125 -7.76 2.22 11.77
N ILE A 126 -7.00 2.56 12.81
CA ILE A 126 -7.34 3.56 13.81
C ILE A 126 -6.22 4.60 13.85
N ILE A 127 -6.54 5.85 13.59
CA ILE A 127 -5.56 6.95 13.61
C ILE A 127 -5.80 7.77 14.88
N ASP A 128 -4.79 7.83 15.74
CA ASP A 128 -4.76 8.69 16.91
C ASP A 128 -3.86 9.89 16.64
N MET A 129 -4.49 11.03 16.38
CA MET A 129 -3.78 12.28 16.13
C MET A 129 -3.16 12.88 17.37
N PHE A 130 -3.65 12.52 18.55
CA PHE A 130 -3.13 13.02 19.83
C PHE A 130 -1.79 12.35 20.16
N THR A 131 -1.76 11.03 20.13
CA THR A 131 -0.54 10.25 20.38
C THR A 131 0.36 10.14 19.15
N LYS A 132 -0.12 10.59 17.99
CA LYS A 132 0.55 10.46 16.68
C LYS A 132 0.89 9.00 16.36
N THR A 133 -0.09 8.14 16.54
CA THR A 133 0.03 6.71 16.24
C THR A 133 -1.05 6.25 15.29
N ILE A 134 -0.77 5.16 14.59
CA ILE A 134 -1.72 4.41 13.79
C ILE A 134 -1.74 2.96 14.27
N THR A 135 -2.93 2.44 14.49
CA THR A 135 -3.13 1.03 14.83
C THR A 135 -3.82 0.32 13.68
N PHE A 136 -3.27 -0.79 13.27
CA PHE A 136 -3.91 -1.76 12.38
C PHE A 136 -4.43 -2.92 13.22
N ALA A 137 -5.66 -2.78 13.72
CA ALA A 137 -6.23 -3.70 14.70
C ALA A 137 -6.24 -5.16 14.21
N ASN A 138 -6.51 -5.37 12.92
CA ASN A 138 -6.55 -6.72 12.34
C ASN A 138 -5.16 -7.36 12.19
N LEU A 139 -4.08 -6.58 12.32
CA LEU A 139 -2.71 -7.07 12.33
C LEU A 139 -2.08 -7.05 13.74
N GLY A 140 -2.77 -6.48 14.72
CA GLY A 140 -2.25 -6.31 16.07
C GLY A 140 -1.05 -5.37 16.17
N VAL A 141 -0.93 -4.40 15.26
CA VAL A 141 0.24 -3.52 15.13
C VAL A 141 -0.14 -2.08 15.42
N THR A 142 0.67 -1.41 16.23
CA THR A 142 0.59 0.05 16.46
C THR A 142 1.93 0.68 16.09
N LEU A 143 1.89 1.68 15.22
CA LEU A 143 3.06 2.31 14.62
C LEU A 143 3.06 3.82 14.85
N PRO A 144 4.22 4.45 14.84
CA PRO A 144 4.30 5.90 14.75
C PRO A 144 3.70 6.40 13.44
N LEU A 145 2.86 7.43 13.54
CA LEU A 145 2.34 8.13 12.38
C LEU A 145 3.36 9.18 11.94
N THR A 146 3.87 9.03 10.75
CA THR A 146 4.91 9.90 10.20
C THR A 146 4.29 10.96 9.30
N HIS A 147 4.78 12.19 9.42
CA HIS A 147 4.47 13.25 8.47
C HIS A 147 5.60 13.38 7.45
N LYS A 148 5.30 13.14 6.19
CA LYS A 148 6.24 13.32 5.08
C LYS A 148 5.58 14.12 3.96
N HIS A 149 6.23 15.18 3.51
CA HIS A 149 5.72 16.08 2.45
C HIS A 149 4.26 16.52 2.67
N GLY A 150 3.89 16.76 3.94
CA GLY A 150 2.52 17.15 4.30
C GLY A 150 1.51 15.99 4.37
N HIS A 151 1.92 14.76 4.12
CA HIS A 151 1.07 13.59 4.16
C HIS A 151 1.27 12.77 5.44
N LEU A 152 0.18 12.15 5.89
CA LEU A 152 0.26 11.09 6.89
C LEU A 152 0.73 9.81 6.20
N ALA A 153 1.84 9.27 6.65
CA ALA A 153 2.47 8.12 6.02
C ALA A 153 2.90 7.06 7.04
N VAL A 154 2.97 5.83 6.60
CA VAL A 154 3.41 4.68 7.38
C VAL A 154 4.52 3.96 6.64
N ASN A 155 5.60 3.60 7.34
CA ASN A 155 6.65 2.77 6.77
C ASN A 155 6.15 1.32 6.64
N ILE A 156 6.19 0.79 5.42
CA ILE A 156 5.77 -0.56 5.08
C ILE A 156 6.93 -1.43 4.56
N ALA A 157 8.14 -0.96 4.72
CA ALA A 157 9.36 -1.62 4.23
C ALA A 157 10.38 -1.87 5.34
N MET A 158 9.90 -2.26 6.54
CA MET A 158 10.71 -2.58 7.71
C MET A 158 11.16 -4.05 7.69
N PHE A 159 11.70 -4.49 6.56
CA PHE A 159 12.09 -5.87 6.35
C PHE A 159 13.26 -6.29 7.25
N SER A 160 13.11 -7.43 7.92
CA SER A 160 14.18 -8.09 8.66
C SER A 160 15.11 -8.87 7.71
N GLU A 161 16.37 -9.07 8.10
CA GLU A 161 17.34 -9.82 7.30
C GLU A 161 16.89 -11.27 7.05
N ASP A 162 16.15 -11.86 8.00
CA ASP A 162 15.68 -13.25 7.90
C ASP A 162 14.46 -13.41 7.00
N LEU A 163 13.83 -12.32 6.57
CA LEU A 163 12.57 -12.34 5.87
C LEU A 163 12.66 -13.02 4.50
N ALA A 164 13.72 -12.76 3.74
CA ALA A 164 13.92 -13.34 2.42
C ALA A 164 13.95 -14.88 2.44
N ASN A 165 14.39 -15.46 3.57
CA ASN A 165 14.47 -16.90 3.79
C ASN A 165 13.16 -17.50 4.33
N HIS A 166 12.19 -16.66 4.70
CA HIS A 166 10.94 -17.15 5.26
C HIS A 166 10.15 -17.97 4.22
N PRO A 167 9.64 -19.16 4.56
CA PRO A 167 8.97 -20.04 3.60
C PRO A 167 7.82 -19.41 2.82
N CYS A 168 7.10 -18.45 3.42
CA CYS A 168 5.98 -17.78 2.76
C CYS A 168 6.39 -17.04 1.48
N TRP A 169 7.62 -16.53 1.39
CA TRP A 169 8.09 -15.80 0.21
C TRP A 169 8.58 -16.70 -0.92
N LYS A 170 8.96 -17.94 -0.62
CA LYS A 170 9.41 -18.92 -1.63
C LYS A 170 8.31 -19.28 -2.64
N HIS A 171 7.07 -19.04 -2.30
CA HIS A 171 5.92 -19.37 -3.13
C HIS A 171 5.41 -18.21 -3.99
N LEU A 172 5.93 -16.98 -3.80
CA LEU A 172 5.52 -15.80 -4.57
C LEU A 172 5.80 -15.92 -6.07
N SER A 173 6.73 -16.77 -6.48
CA SER A 173 7.07 -17.01 -7.89
C SER A 173 6.13 -17.99 -8.60
N ARG A 174 5.22 -18.64 -7.89
CA ARG A 174 4.35 -19.66 -8.48
C ARG A 174 3.04 -19.03 -8.93
N ASP A 175 2.71 -19.16 -10.20
CA ASP A 175 1.49 -18.61 -10.82
C ASP A 175 0.18 -19.14 -10.20
N GLN A 176 0.24 -20.29 -9.54
CA GLN A 176 -0.92 -20.92 -8.90
C GLN A 176 -1.50 -20.17 -7.68
N LEU A 177 -0.79 -19.17 -7.17
CA LEU A 177 -1.15 -18.45 -5.95
C LEU A 177 -2.12 -17.28 -6.16
N TRP A 178 -2.41 -16.96 -7.42
CA TRP A 178 -3.02 -15.68 -7.79
C TRP A 178 -4.42 -15.84 -8.39
N HIS A 179 -5.06 -17.00 -8.22
CA HIS A 179 -6.31 -17.33 -8.93
C HIS A 179 -7.56 -16.58 -8.45
N GLU A 180 -7.60 -16.08 -7.21
CA GLU A 180 -8.66 -15.20 -6.73
C GLU A 180 -8.09 -14.15 -5.77
N PRO A 181 -7.34 -13.17 -6.26
CA PRO A 181 -6.75 -12.18 -5.40
C PRO A 181 -7.80 -11.23 -4.86
N ASP A 182 -7.77 -11.03 -3.55
CA ASP A 182 -8.31 -9.81 -3.01
C ASP A 182 -7.59 -8.62 -3.65
N PRO A 183 -8.32 -7.65 -4.21
CA PRO A 183 -7.69 -6.55 -4.93
C PRO A 183 -6.82 -5.65 -4.06
N GLU A 184 -7.00 -5.61 -2.74
CA GLU A 184 -6.30 -4.68 -1.85
C GLU A 184 -5.28 -5.37 -0.93
N LEU A 185 -5.59 -6.57 -0.46
CA LEU A 185 -4.83 -7.25 0.58
C LEU A 185 -4.79 -8.74 0.35
N MET A 186 -3.60 -9.31 0.37
CA MET A 186 -3.37 -10.75 0.25
C MET A 186 -2.32 -11.22 1.24
N PHE A 187 -2.36 -12.53 1.49
CA PHE A 187 -1.31 -13.22 2.21
C PHE A 187 -0.62 -14.23 1.31
N ALA A 188 0.70 -14.28 1.37
CA ALA A 188 1.44 -15.35 0.71
C ALA A 188 1.05 -16.70 1.33
N PRO A 189 0.97 -17.78 0.55
CA PRO A 189 0.65 -19.10 1.06
C PRO A 189 1.67 -19.54 2.14
N GLY A 190 1.16 -20.08 3.24
CA GLY A 190 1.98 -20.43 4.40
C GLY A 190 2.26 -19.26 5.35
N ALA A 191 1.79 -18.05 5.03
CA ALA A 191 1.89 -16.90 5.92
C ALA A 191 1.00 -17.01 7.17
N PHE A 192 0.01 -17.87 7.15
CA PHE A 192 -0.93 -18.03 8.24
C PHE A 192 -0.32 -18.80 9.43
N ASN A 193 0.01 -18.08 10.48
CA ASN A 193 -0.07 -18.66 11.80
C ASN A 193 -1.55 -18.79 12.16
N LYS A 194 -1.99 -19.99 12.51
CA LYS A 194 -3.39 -20.44 12.71
C LYS A 194 -4.24 -19.63 13.71
N GLY A 195 -3.86 -18.42 14.09
CA GLY A 195 -4.51 -17.66 15.16
C GLY A 195 -4.92 -16.23 14.84
N SER A 196 -4.37 -15.57 13.86
CA SER A 196 -4.35 -14.11 13.91
C SER A 196 -5.27 -13.35 12.94
N ILE A 197 -5.86 -13.94 11.92
CA ILE A 197 -6.83 -13.23 11.07
C ILE A 197 -7.96 -14.18 10.70
N ARG A 198 -8.78 -14.52 11.68
CA ARG A 198 -9.92 -15.42 11.43
C ARG A 198 -11.12 -14.75 10.79
N ASP A 199 -11.24 -13.44 10.89
CA ASP A 199 -12.46 -12.73 10.52
C ASP A 199 -12.17 -11.38 9.86
N LEU A 200 -11.48 -11.38 8.72
CA LEU A 200 -11.67 -10.25 7.82
C LEU A 200 -13.13 -10.35 7.34
N PRO A 201 -13.99 -9.33 7.59
CA PRO A 201 -15.38 -9.41 7.20
C PRO A 201 -15.49 -9.70 5.71
N PRO A 202 -16.45 -10.56 5.29
CA PRO A 202 -16.69 -10.81 3.89
C PRO A 202 -16.99 -9.48 3.20
N GLN A 203 -16.51 -9.34 1.98
CA GLN A 203 -16.81 -8.18 1.16
C GLN A 203 -18.33 -8.06 0.98
N ALA A 204 -18.90 -6.90 1.32
CA ALA A 204 -20.25 -6.54 0.94
C ALA A 204 -20.27 -6.03 -0.50
#